data_26cfbd18cfc95f1433849fb3c60eb52d
#
_entry.id   26cfbd18cfc95f1433849fb3c60eb52d
#
_cell.length_a   1.000
_cell.length_b   1.000
_cell.length_c   1.000
_cell.angle_alpha   90.00
_cell.angle_beta   90.00
_cell.angle_gamma   90.00
#
_symmetry.space_group_name_H-M   'P 1'
#
loop_
_entity.id
_entity.type
_entity.pdbx_description
1 polymer ?
#
loop_
_entity_poly.entity_id
_entity_poly.type
_entity_poly.pdbx_seq_one_letter_code
_entity_poly.pdbx_strand_id
1 'polypeptide(L)'
;MELIFERSRPGRGTDLLPPLDVPACPVPEEFARKKAPRLPEIGESDLSRHYQTLARRAFGVCDGFYPLGSCTMKYNPKLGEDMAALPGFTGIHPLQPGHTVKGCQLAMAQTEYALARITGMDRVTLQPAAGAHGEFTGLLLIKAYHRHRGNNARTVILVPDSAHGTNPASAAMAGFTVRNIPSNADGLVDLEALRAACGPDTAGLMLTNPNTVGLFERDILEITKIVHEAGGLVYYDGANLNAIMGVARPGDMGFDVCHLNLHKTFATPHGGGGPGSGPVGCKDFLAPFMPGSALCGNGGEHSIGQVRAFHANFLVVIRALAYLMRLGNARVAEAAQGAVLNANYLKRKLEEAGYTAAFPGLCMHEFVLTLEGLKKETGVSALDVAKAMLDDGIHPPTMYFPLIVHEALMFEPTETEAPETLDQAAAVLADILRRAKEDPESLHAAPHSTVVGRPDETAAARHPVVRYSFPEG
;
A
#
# COMPACT_ATOMS: atom_id res chain seq x y z
N MET A 1 5.29 4.13 -30.47
CA MET A 1 6.23 2.99 -30.22
C MET A 1 5.53 1.76 -30.75
N GLU A 2 6.23 0.96 -31.55
CA GLU A 2 5.70 -0.31 -32.05
C GLU A 2 5.48 -1.31 -30.91
N LEU A 3 4.35 -2.00 -30.96
CA LEU A 3 4.07 -3.10 -30.04
C LEU A 3 4.91 -4.33 -30.41
N ILE A 4 5.08 -5.24 -29.46
CA ILE A 4 5.87 -6.46 -29.70
C ILE A 4 5.33 -7.29 -30.87
N PHE A 5 4.01 -7.30 -31.08
CA PHE A 5 3.38 -8.01 -32.21
C PHE A 5 3.67 -7.35 -33.56
N GLU A 6 3.83 -6.02 -33.60
CA GLU A 6 4.19 -5.26 -34.81
C GLU A 6 5.67 -5.45 -35.20
N ARG A 7 6.51 -5.73 -34.20
CA ARG A 7 7.95 -6.01 -34.37
C ARG A 7 8.23 -7.46 -34.77
N SER A 8 7.24 -8.33 -34.66
CA SER A 8 7.38 -9.76 -35.01
C SER A 8 7.76 -9.96 -36.46
N ARG A 9 8.71 -10.86 -36.70
CA ARG A 9 9.11 -11.29 -38.07
C ARG A 9 9.29 -12.81 -38.08
N PRO A 10 8.65 -13.53 -39.01
CA PRO A 10 8.78 -14.97 -39.12
C PRO A 10 10.26 -15.42 -39.16
N GLY A 11 10.57 -16.47 -38.42
CA GLY A 11 11.92 -17.04 -38.34
C GLY A 11 12.88 -16.34 -37.41
N ARG A 12 12.45 -15.29 -36.65
CA ARG A 12 13.27 -14.60 -35.64
C ARG A 12 12.96 -15.03 -34.20
N GLY A 13 12.17 -16.08 -34.04
CA GLY A 13 11.87 -16.61 -32.70
C GLY A 13 13.14 -17.11 -32.01
N THR A 14 13.19 -16.94 -30.71
CA THR A 14 14.24 -17.50 -29.85
C THR A 14 13.60 -18.49 -28.90
N ASP A 15 14.10 -19.72 -28.90
CA ASP A 15 13.69 -20.73 -27.92
C ASP A 15 14.47 -20.50 -26.63
N LEU A 16 13.80 -19.90 -25.65
CA LEU A 16 14.35 -19.60 -24.31
C LEU A 16 13.93 -20.66 -23.28
N LEU A 17 13.08 -21.60 -23.66
CA LEU A 17 12.64 -22.65 -22.75
C LEU A 17 13.67 -23.79 -22.71
N PRO A 18 13.97 -24.32 -21.53
CA PRO A 18 14.80 -25.51 -21.42
C PRO A 18 14.06 -26.69 -22.08
N PRO A 19 14.80 -27.68 -22.61
CA PRO A 19 14.18 -28.90 -23.10
C PRO A 19 13.42 -29.61 -21.98
N LEU A 20 12.35 -30.32 -22.34
CA LEU A 20 11.61 -31.12 -21.37
C LEU A 20 12.51 -32.25 -20.85
N ASP A 21 12.56 -32.38 -19.52
CA ASP A 21 13.25 -33.45 -18.79
C ASP A 21 12.30 -34.60 -18.41
N VAL A 22 11.05 -34.52 -18.85
CA VAL A 22 9.99 -35.51 -18.66
C VAL A 22 9.37 -35.89 -20.02
N PRO A 23 8.73 -37.08 -20.12
CA PRO A 23 8.02 -37.45 -21.35
C PRO A 23 6.93 -36.46 -21.71
N ALA A 24 6.88 -36.02 -22.94
CA ALA A 24 5.81 -35.16 -23.45
C ALA A 24 4.45 -35.88 -23.36
N CYS A 25 3.49 -35.25 -22.71
CA CYS A 25 2.11 -35.71 -22.68
C CYS A 25 1.29 -34.82 -23.63
N PRO A 26 0.78 -35.35 -24.77
CA PRO A 26 0.00 -34.55 -25.68
C PRO A 26 -1.33 -34.14 -25.05
N VAL A 27 -1.77 -32.93 -25.35
CA VAL A 27 -3.11 -32.48 -24.98
C VAL A 27 -4.14 -33.33 -25.71
N PRO A 28 -5.17 -33.88 -25.04
CA PRO A 28 -6.22 -34.62 -25.71
C PRO A 28 -6.83 -33.80 -26.85
N GLU A 29 -7.14 -34.47 -27.98
CA GLU A 29 -7.55 -33.80 -29.21
C GLU A 29 -8.78 -32.89 -29.04
N GLU A 30 -9.69 -33.28 -28.15
CA GLU A 30 -10.90 -32.51 -27.81
C GLU A 30 -10.59 -31.16 -27.15
N PHE A 31 -9.45 -31.03 -26.47
CA PHE A 31 -8.97 -29.81 -25.79
C PHE A 31 -7.87 -29.11 -26.61
N ALA A 32 -7.35 -29.72 -27.65
CA ALA A 32 -6.30 -29.18 -28.48
C ALA A 32 -6.78 -27.97 -29.28
N ARG A 33 -5.94 -26.95 -29.39
CA ARG A 33 -6.24 -25.79 -30.26
C ARG A 33 -6.20 -26.21 -31.71
N LYS A 34 -7.21 -25.83 -32.48
CA LYS A 34 -7.26 -26.07 -33.95
C LYS A 34 -6.26 -25.22 -34.73
N LYS A 35 -5.84 -24.08 -34.18
CA LYS A 35 -4.83 -23.17 -34.75
C LYS A 35 -3.82 -22.79 -33.69
N ALA A 36 -2.55 -22.76 -34.05
CA ALA A 36 -1.50 -22.27 -33.17
C ALA A 36 -1.75 -20.80 -32.75
N PRO A 37 -1.42 -20.40 -31.53
CA PRO A 37 -1.49 -19.00 -31.13
C PRO A 37 -0.48 -18.18 -31.93
N ARG A 38 -0.87 -16.98 -32.37
CA ARG A 38 0.04 -16.04 -33.07
C ARG A 38 0.94 -15.35 -32.04
N LEU A 39 1.97 -16.07 -31.57
CA LEU A 39 2.98 -15.50 -30.69
C LEU A 39 3.98 -14.67 -31.49
N PRO A 40 4.52 -13.58 -30.95
CA PRO A 40 5.51 -12.79 -31.66
C PRO A 40 6.83 -13.55 -31.77
N GLU A 41 7.39 -13.57 -32.98
CA GLU A 41 8.73 -14.06 -33.26
C GLU A 41 9.68 -12.87 -33.30
N ILE A 42 10.53 -12.76 -32.27
CA ILE A 42 11.43 -11.62 -32.05
C ILE A 42 12.73 -12.12 -31.42
N GLY A 43 13.86 -11.63 -31.88
CA GLY A 43 15.16 -11.98 -31.32
C GLY A 43 15.37 -11.45 -29.91
N GLU A 44 16.17 -12.14 -29.09
CA GLU A 44 16.40 -11.82 -27.67
C GLU A 44 16.87 -10.38 -27.47
N SER A 45 17.80 -9.90 -28.31
CA SER A 45 18.32 -8.52 -28.19
C SER A 45 17.22 -7.46 -28.45
N ASP A 46 16.34 -7.70 -29.43
CA ASP A 46 15.25 -6.79 -29.74
C ASP A 46 14.16 -6.84 -28.68
N LEU A 47 13.90 -8.02 -28.12
CA LEU A 47 13.00 -8.21 -26.98
C LEU A 47 13.49 -7.44 -25.76
N SER A 48 14.78 -7.59 -25.42
CA SER A 48 15.41 -6.88 -24.31
C SER A 48 15.34 -5.36 -24.50
N ARG A 49 15.67 -4.86 -25.69
CA ARG A 49 15.59 -3.41 -26.01
C ARG A 49 14.15 -2.88 -25.94
N HIS A 50 13.17 -3.68 -26.35
CA HIS A 50 11.78 -3.32 -26.27
C HIS A 50 11.35 -3.07 -24.82
N TYR A 51 11.60 -4.03 -23.92
CA TYR A 51 11.24 -3.92 -22.52
C TYR A 51 12.08 -2.87 -21.76
N GLN A 52 13.33 -2.70 -22.10
CA GLN A 52 14.15 -1.60 -21.56
C GLN A 52 13.60 -0.23 -21.95
N THR A 53 13.11 -0.09 -23.18
CA THR A 53 12.48 1.16 -23.62
C THR A 53 11.17 1.42 -22.87
N LEU A 54 10.38 0.37 -22.58
CA LEU A 54 9.17 0.49 -21.75
C LEU A 54 9.50 0.85 -20.31
N ALA A 55 10.50 0.19 -19.71
CA ALA A 55 10.91 0.44 -18.34
C ALA A 55 11.36 1.90 -18.13
N ARG A 56 12.09 2.48 -19.09
CA ARG A 56 12.52 3.90 -19.04
C ARG A 56 11.38 4.91 -19.14
N ARG A 57 10.16 4.49 -19.47
CA ARG A 57 8.96 5.34 -19.52
C ARG A 57 8.16 5.31 -18.23
N ALA A 58 8.47 4.37 -17.33
CA ALA A 58 7.88 4.32 -16.00
C ALA A 58 8.74 5.15 -15.04
N PHE A 59 8.10 5.90 -14.15
CA PHE A 59 8.76 6.65 -13.10
C PHE A 59 8.73 5.85 -11.80
N GLY A 60 9.88 5.73 -11.15
CA GLY A 60 10.02 5.03 -9.87
C GLY A 60 10.79 5.88 -8.84
N VAL A 61 10.91 5.37 -7.63
CA VAL A 61 11.59 6.03 -6.51
C VAL A 61 13.07 6.35 -6.82
N CYS A 62 13.69 5.59 -7.73
CA CYS A 62 15.09 5.82 -8.14
C CYS A 62 15.23 6.88 -9.25
N ASP A 63 14.13 7.34 -9.85
CA ASP A 63 14.16 8.31 -10.94
C ASP A 63 14.03 9.75 -10.42
N GLY A 64 13.43 9.95 -9.23
CA GLY A 64 13.25 11.26 -8.62
C GLY A 64 12.29 11.23 -7.43
N PHE A 65 11.89 12.40 -6.98
CA PHE A 65 11.00 12.56 -5.83
C PHE A 65 9.61 11.97 -6.10
N TYR A 66 9.16 11.10 -5.19
CA TYR A 66 7.92 10.33 -5.32
C TYR A 66 7.03 10.48 -4.07
N PRO A 67 6.41 11.64 -3.84
CA PRO A 67 5.69 11.97 -2.60
C PRO A 67 4.25 11.46 -2.57
N LEU A 68 3.98 10.24 -3.01
CA LEU A 68 2.62 9.70 -3.07
C LEU A 68 2.04 9.47 -1.68
N GLY A 69 1.12 10.32 -1.23
CA GLY A 69 0.46 10.20 0.06
C GLY A 69 -0.39 8.94 0.19
N SER A 70 -0.55 8.46 1.42
CA SER A 70 -1.24 7.21 1.77
C SER A 70 -0.57 5.94 1.21
N CYS A 71 0.63 6.08 0.60
CA CYS A 71 1.37 4.99 0.01
C CYS A 71 2.87 5.24 0.14
N THR A 72 3.43 4.94 1.30
CA THR A 72 4.84 5.19 1.65
C THR A 72 5.80 4.69 0.55
N MET A 73 6.23 5.59 -0.32
CA MET A 73 7.11 5.30 -1.47
C MET A 73 8.56 5.59 -1.11
N LYS A 74 9.08 4.93 -0.07
CA LYS A 74 10.47 5.09 0.34
C LYS A 74 11.42 4.27 -0.54
N TYR A 75 12.68 4.71 -0.59
CA TYR A 75 13.75 3.96 -1.23
C TYR A 75 13.89 2.55 -0.63
N ASN A 76 13.99 1.54 -1.50
CA ASN A 76 14.21 0.16 -1.10
C ASN A 76 15.73 -0.14 -1.09
N PRO A 77 16.34 -0.39 0.09
CA PRO A 77 17.78 -0.59 0.18
C PRO A 77 18.23 -1.79 -0.65
N LYS A 78 19.30 -1.62 -1.42
CA LYS A 78 19.91 -2.69 -2.24
C LYS A 78 20.27 -3.93 -1.40
N LEU A 79 20.64 -3.75 -0.13
CA LEU A 79 20.86 -4.85 0.80
C LEU A 79 19.67 -5.82 0.87
N GLY A 80 18.43 -5.33 0.80
CA GLY A 80 17.23 -6.16 0.78
C GLY A 80 17.21 -7.08 -0.44
N GLU A 81 17.58 -6.58 -1.62
CA GLU A 81 17.68 -7.35 -2.85
C GLU A 81 18.81 -8.39 -2.77
N ASP A 82 19.99 -7.98 -2.30
CA ASP A 82 21.13 -8.87 -2.16
C ASP A 82 20.83 -10.03 -1.19
N MET A 83 20.15 -9.76 -0.07
CA MET A 83 19.75 -10.81 0.88
C MET A 83 18.67 -11.72 0.31
N ALA A 84 17.65 -11.18 -0.35
CA ALA A 84 16.61 -11.97 -0.97
C ALA A 84 17.11 -12.85 -2.12
N ALA A 85 18.18 -12.46 -2.79
CA ALA A 85 18.82 -13.22 -3.88
C ALA A 85 19.71 -14.38 -3.41
N LEU A 86 19.96 -14.54 -2.12
CA LEU A 86 20.81 -15.61 -1.61
C LEU A 86 20.26 -17.00 -2.02
N PRO A 87 21.11 -17.92 -2.51
CA PRO A 87 20.68 -19.25 -2.97
C PRO A 87 19.92 -20.06 -1.92
N GLY A 88 20.24 -19.88 -0.62
CA GLY A 88 19.51 -20.52 0.48
C GLY A 88 18.06 -20.06 0.61
N PHE A 89 17.67 -18.94 0.01
CA PHE A 89 16.29 -18.42 -0.01
C PHE A 89 15.63 -18.61 -1.37
N THR A 90 16.37 -18.58 -2.48
CA THR A 90 15.82 -18.68 -3.84
C THR A 90 15.80 -20.11 -4.39
N GLY A 91 16.73 -20.96 -3.96
CA GLY A 91 16.88 -22.35 -4.42
C GLY A 91 16.06 -23.38 -3.63
N ILE A 92 14.95 -22.99 -3.01
CA ILE A 92 14.08 -23.85 -2.19
C ILE A 92 12.67 -23.90 -2.77
N HIS A 93 11.91 -24.92 -2.36
CA HIS A 93 10.51 -25.08 -2.72
C HIS A 93 9.60 -24.99 -1.48
N PRO A 94 8.42 -24.32 -1.53
CA PRO A 94 7.55 -24.17 -0.37
C PRO A 94 7.01 -25.50 0.20
N LEU A 95 6.97 -26.57 -0.59
CA LEU A 95 6.56 -27.92 -0.14
C LEU A 95 7.75 -28.78 0.32
N GLN A 96 8.95 -28.22 0.36
CA GLN A 96 10.15 -28.95 0.81
C GLN A 96 10.03 -29.33 2.29
N PRO A 97 10.51 -30.51 2.72
CA PRO A 97 10.41 -30.93 4.11
C PRO A 97 11.03 -29.93 5.09
N GLY A 98 10.31 -29.59 6.17
CA GLY A 98 10.68 -28.51 7.11
C GLY A 98 12.08 -28.63 7.71
N HIS A 99 12.61 -29.88 7.89
CA HIS A 99 13.97 -30.08 8.41
C HIS A 99 15.08 -29.61 7.45
N THR A 100 14.77 -29.42 6.15
CA THR A 100 15.72 -28.95 5.12
C THR A 100 15.70 -27.44 4.95
N VAL A 101 14.74 -26.73 5.54
CA VAL A 101 14.49 -25.28 5.38
C VAL A 101 14.47 -24.52 6.72
N LYS A 102 15.15 -25.04 7.73
CA LYS A 102 15.16 -24.45 9.09
C LYS A 102 15.57 -22.98 9.11
N GLY A 103 16.54 -22.57 8.27
CA GLY A 103 16.96 -21.17 8.15
C GLY A 103 15.84 -20.24 7.66
N CYS A 104 15.03 -20.70 6.71
CA CYS A 104 13.89 -19.96 6.20
C CYS A 104 12.80 -19.83 7.26
N GLN A 105 12.52 -20.90 8.00
CA GLN A 105 11.58 -20.88 9.12
C GLN A 105 12.03 -19.94 10.23
N LEU A 106 13.34 -19.93 10.55
CA LEU A 106 13.91 -19.02 11.54
C LEU A 106 13.78 -17.56 11.08
N ALA A 107 14.06 -17.25 9.81
CA ALA A 107 13.90 -15.91 9.26
C ALA A 107 12.45 -15.41 9.35
N MET A 108 11.47 -16.26 9.05
CA MET A 108 10.04 -15.95 9.21
C MET A 108 9.71 -15.69 10.69
N ALA A 109 10.11 -16.59 11.59
CA ALA A 109 9.84 -16.44 13.03
C ALA A 109 10.49 -15.16 13.62
N GLN A 110 11.69 -14.79 13.17
CA GLN A 110 12.34 -13.53 13.57
C GLN A 110 11.57 -12.32 13.07
N THR A 111 11.02 -12.39 11.84
CA THR A 111 10.18 -11.31 11.29
C THR A 111 8.89 -11.18 12.10
N GLU A 112 8.18 -12.28 12.37
CA GLU A 112 6.98 -12.28 13.20
C GLU A 112 7.24 -11.70 14.59
N TYR A 113 8.34 -12.12 15.22
CA TYR A 113 8.76 -11.57 16.52
C TYR A 113 9.03 -10.05 16.47
N ALA A 114 9.78 -9.59 15.46
CA ALA A 114 10.09 -8.17 15.31
C ALA A 114 8.82 -7.34 15.09
N LEU A 115 7.91 -7.80 14.22
CA LEU A 115 6.64 -7.13 13.97
C LEU A 115 5.74 -7.11 15.21
N ALA A 116 5.67 -8.19 15.98
CA ALA A 116 4.95 -8.24 17.25
C ALA A 116 5.50 -7.21 18.25
N ARG A 117 6.82 -7.09 18.36
CA ARG A 117 7.48 -6.11 19.26
C ARG A 117 7.23 -4.68 18.83
N ILE A 118 7.28 -4.38 17.54
CA ILE A 118 7.04 -3.04 16.98
C ILE A 118 5.59 -2.61 17.19
N THR A 119 4.64 -3.52 17.04
CA THR A 119 3.21 -3.22 17.12
C THR A 119 2.61 -3.36 18.51
N GLY A 120 3.28 -4.05 19.44
CA GLY A 120 2.71 -4.40 20.74
C GLY A 120 1.62 -5.48 20.64
N MET A 121 1.60 -6.24 19.53
CA MET A 121 0.76 -7.43 19.39
C MET A 121 1.44 -8.66 19.97
N ASP A 122 0.66 -9.67 20.33
CA ASP A 122 1.16 -10.88 20.97
C ASP A 122 1.49 -11.98 19.95
N ARG A 123 0.74 -12.00 18.84
CA ARG A 123 0.91 -12.95 17.72
C ARG A 123 0.89 -12.24 16.39
N VAL A 124 1.65 -12.76 15.43
CA VAL A 124 1.68 -12.28 14.04
C VAL A 124 1.61 -13.44 13.08
N THR A 125 0.91 -13.27 11.96
CA THR A 125 0.95 -14.17 10.81
C THR A 125 1.44 -13.42 9.59
N LEU A 126 2.26 -14.06 8.77
CA LEU A 126 2.78 -13.50 7.51
C LEU A 126 1.94 -13.94 6.29
N GLN A 127 0.89 -14.75 6.47
CA GLN A 127 0.14 -15.34 5.36
C GLN A 127 -0.49 -14.33 4.40
N PRO A 128 -1.12 -13.22 4.84
CA PRO A 128 -1.81 -12.33 3.92
C PRO A 128 -0.86 -11.68 2.90
N ALA A 129 -1.31 -11.63 1.64
CA ALA A 129 -0.49 -11.27 0.50
C ALA A 129 -0.31 -9.76 0.29
N ALA A 130 -1.17 -8.95 0.89
CA ALA A 130 -1.22 -7.50 0.68
C ALA A 130 -1.98 -6.82 1.82
N GLY A 131 -1.98 -5.48 1.88
CA GLY A 131 -2.71 -4.71 2.89
C GLY A 131 -4.20 -5.06 2.95
N ALA A 132 -4.91 -4.93 1.82
CA ALA A 132 -6.33 -5.27 1.75
C ALA A 132 -6.64 -6.75 2.13
N HIS A 133 -5.72 -7.68 1.84
CA HIS A 133 -5.84 -9.06 2.30
C HIS A 133 -5.61 -9.18 3.82
N GLY A 134 -4.71 -8.35 4.38
CA GLY A 134 -4.52 -8.21 5.82
C GLY A 134 -5.76 -7.62 6.50
N GLU A 135 -6.37 -6.58 5.91
CA GLU A 135 -7.65 -6.02 6.39
C GLU A 135 -8.73 -7.12 6.46
N PHE A 136 -8.94 -7.83 5.36
CA PHE A 136 -9.91 -8.92 5.29
C PHE A 136 -9.63 -10.01 6.33
N THR A 137 -8.37 -10.42 6.47
CA THR A 137 -7.95 -11.43 7.46
C THR A 137 -8.23 -10.97 8.88
N GLY A 138 -7.87 -9.74 9.25
CA GLY A 138 -8.13 -9.18 10.57
C GLY A 138 -9.63 -9.11 10.90
N LEU A 139 -10.45 -8.73 9.92
CA LEU A 139 -11.91 -8.74 10.06
C LEU A 139 -12.48 -10.15 10.22
N LEU A 140 -11.90 -11.14 9.56
CA LEU A 140 -12.29 -12.56 9.78
C LEU A 140 -11.95 -13.02 11.19
N LEU A 141 -10.84 -12.56 11.80
CA LEU A 141 -10.52 -12.85 13.21
C LEU A 141 -11.59 -12.25 14.14
N ILE A 142 -11.98 -10.99 13.93
CA ILE A 142 -13.06 -10.33 14.68
C ILE A 142 -14.36 -11.10 14.54
N LYS A 143 -14.71 -11.50 13.32
CA LYS A 143 -15.93 -12.27 13.04
C LYS A 143 -15.93 -13.64 13.74
N ALA A 144 -14.82 -14.37 13.65
CA ALA A 144 -14.66 -15.66 14.28
C ALA A 144 -14.76 -15.56 15.82
N TYR A 145 -14.12 -14.54 16.41
CA TYR A 145 -14.21 -14.26 17.85
C TYR A 145 -15.65 -14.04 18.31
N HIS A 146 -16.41 -13.16 17.65
CA HIS A 146 -17.80 -12.89 18.02
C HIS A 146 -18.69 -14.14 17.85
N ARG A 147 -18.53 -14.89 16.75
CA ARG A 147 -19.27 -16.13 16.50
C ARG A 147 -19.00 -17.20 17.57
N HIS A 148 -17.73 -17.38 17.91
CA HIS A 148 -17.32 -18.35 18.96
C HIS A 148 -17.97 -18.02 20.32
N ARG A 149 -18.15 -16.73 20.61
CA ARG A 149 -18.81 -16.27 21.84
C ARG A 149 -20.35 -16.25 21.76
N GLY A 150 -20.94 -16.71 20.67
CA GLY A 150 -22.39 -16.67 20.43
C GLY A 150 -22.96 -15.28 20.12
N ASN A 151 -22.10 -14.27 19.92
CA ASN A 151 -22.48 -12.87 19.68
C ASN A 151 -22.79 -12.62 18.20
N ASN A 152 -23.67 -13.40 17.59
CA ASN A 152 -23.99 -13.33 16.16
C ASN A 152 -24.69 -12.02 15.73
N ALA A 153 -25.25 -11.26 16.68
CA ALA A 153 -25.85 -9.96 16.42
C ALA A 153 -24.84 -8.83 16.13
N ARG A 154 -23.54 -9.07 16.41
CA ARG A 154 -22.47 -8.10 16.16
C ARG A 154 -22.07 -8.13 14.70
N THR A 155 -22.70 -7.29 13.88
CA THR A 155 -22.58 -7.28 12.42
C THR A 155 -22.13 -5.94 11.84
N VAL A 156 -21.89 -4.94 12.70
CA VAL A 156 -21.54 -3.57 12.28
C VAL A 156 -20.06 -3.31 12.56
N ILE A 157 -19.35 -2.85 11.53
CA ILE A 157 -18.02 -2.24 11.66
C ILE A 157 -18.16 -0.73 11.51
N LEU A 158 -17.64 0.00 12.49
CA LEU A 158 -17.54 1.45 12.47
C LEU A 158 -16.29 1.84 11.66
N VAL A 159 -16.42 2.87 10.81
CA VAL A 159 -15.31 3.35 9.95
C VAL A 159 -15.36 4.88 9.91
N PRO A 160 -14.27 5.61 10.23
CA PRO A 160 -14.21 7.05 10.05
C PRO A 160 -14.39 7.46 8.58
N ASP A 161 -14.98 8.62 8.33
CA ASP A 161 -15.18 9.18 6.98
C ASP A 161 -13.87 9.58 6.28
N SER A 162 -12.81 9.78 7.06
CA SER A 162 -11.44 9.99 6.57
C SER A 162 -10.70 8.69 6.20
N ALA A 163 -11.28 7.51 6.49
CA ALA A 163 -10.60 6.23 6.27
C ALA A 163 -10.33 5.96 4.78
N HIS A 164 -9.32 5.14 4.52
CA HIS A 164 -9.05 4.67 3.16
C HIS A 164 -10.23 3.84 2.64
N GLY A 165 -10.55 4.00 1.35
CA GLY A 165 -11.71 3.33 0.72
C GLY A 165 -11.69 1.80 0.77
N THR A 166 -10.52 1.17 1.02
CA THR A 166 -10.42 -0.28 1.20
C THR A 166 -11.03 -0.76 2.53
N ASN A 167 -11.06 0.06 3.58
CA ASN A 167 -11.59 -0.34 4.87
C ASN A 167 -13.09 -0.70 4.80
N PRO A 168 -13.98 0.17 4.30
CA PRO A 168 -15.38 -0.20 4.15
C PRO A 168 -15.59 -1.36 3.16
N ALA A 169 -14.78 -1.44 2.09
CA ALA A 169 -14.86 -2.53 1.12
C ALA A 169 -14.48 -3.88 1.74
N SER A 170 -13.41 -3.93 2.54
CA SER A 170 -12.97 -5.13 3.26
C SER A 170 -14.01 -5.56 4.30
N ALA A 171 -14.64 -4.61 5.01
CA ALA A 171 -15.69 -4.89 5.96
C ALA A 171 -16.92 -5.52 5.27
N ALA A 172 -17.36 -4.95 4.15
CA ALA A 172 -18.45 -5.49 3.35
C ALA A 172 -18.13 -6.89 2.81
N MET A 173 -16.91 -7.12 2.31
CA MET A 173 -16.44 -8.41 1.83
C MET A 173 -16.41 -9.47 2.95
N ALA A 174 -16.06 -9.08 4.17
CA ALA A 174 -16.14 -9.95 5.34
C ALA A 174 -17.58 -10.21 5.81
N GLY A 175 -18.58 -9.56 5.18
CA GLY A 175 -19.99 -9.71 5.49
C GLY A 175 -20.44 -8.93 6.72
N PHE A 176 -19.82 -7.77 6.97
CA PHE A 176 -20.28 -6.78 7.93
C PHE A 176 -21.03 -5.63 7.24
N THR A 177 -21.88 -4.98 7.99
CA THR A 177 -22.46 -3.67 7.61
C THR A 177 -21.49 -2.57 8.07
N VAL A 178 -21.30 -1.56 7.24
CA VAL A 178 -20.46 -0.40 7.58
C VAL A 178 -21.31 0.73 8.12
N ARG A 179 -20.87 1.36 9.21
CA ARG A 179 -21.43 2.59 9.76
C ARG A 179 -20.34 3.64 9.83
N ASN A 180 -20.49 4.72 9.07
CA ASN A 180 -19.51 5.80 9.03
C ASN A 180 -19.58 6.66 10.29
N ILE A 181 -18.41 7.08 10.77
CA ILE A 181 -18.25 8.04 11.87
C ILE A 181 -17.67 9.33 11.27
N PRO A 182 -18.32 10.49 11.48
CA PRO A 182 -17.79 11.75 10.98
C PRO A 182 -16.53 12.17 11.69
N SER A 183 -15.69 12.93 10.98
CA SER A 183 -14.60 13.69 11.57
C SER A 183 -15.12 14.99 12.19
N ASN A 184 -14.48 15.43 13.27
CA ASN A 184 -14.70 16.75 13.84
C ASN A 184 -13.99 17.85 13.01
N ALA A 185 -14.11 19.11 13.43
CA ALA A 185 -13.51 20.26 12.73
C ALA A 185 -11.95 20.21 12.69
N ASP A 186 -11.32 19.46 13.60
CA ASP A 186 -9.87 19.28 13.65
C ASP A 186 -9.40 18.11 12.75
N GLY A 187 -10.30 17.42 12.06
CA GLY A 187 -9.97 16.25 11.20
C GLY A 187 -9.72 14.96 11.98
N LEU A 188 -10.15 14.88 13.23
CA LEU A 188 -10.07 13.73 14.12
C LEU A 188 -11.44 13.08 14.29
N VAL A 189 -11.50 11.86 14.83
CA VAL A 189 -12.77 11.18 15.11
C VAL A 189 -13.64 12.00 16.05
N ASP A 190 -14.92 12.20 15.68
CA ASP A 190 -15.91 12.82 16.57
C ASP A 190 -16.34 11.82 17.64
N LEU A 191 -15.94 12.08 18.89
CA LEU A 191 -16.21 11.18 20.02
C LEU A 191 -17.70 11.05 20.36
N GLU A 192 -18.48 12.12 20.22
CA GLU A 192 -19.93 12.09 20.49
C GLU A 192 -20.65 11.26 19.43
N ALA A 193 -20.29 11.46 18.16
CA ALA A 193 -20.81 10.65 17.07
C ALA A 193 -20.39 9.17 17.23
N LEU A 194 -19.14 8.89 17.66
CA LEU A 194 -18.69 7.54 17.95
C LEU A 194 -19.51 6.89 19.06
N ARG A 195 -19.74 7.59 20.18
CA ARG A 195 -20.57 7.08 21.29
C ARG A 195 -22.00 6.77 20.82
N ALA A 196 -22.60 7.67 20.05
CA ALA A 196 -23.94 7.50 19.53
C ALA A 196 -24.04 6.34 18.52
N ALA A 197 -22.96 6.06 17.79
CA ALA A 197 -22.92 4.97 16.81
C ALA A 197 -22.64 3.60 17.43
N CYS A 198 -22.06 3.52 18.62
CA CYS A 198 -21.78 2.27 19.31
C CYS A 198 -23.07 1.66 19.88
N GLY A 199 -23.25 0.35 19.70
CA GLY A 199 -24.41 -0.37 20.18
C GLY A 199 -24.17 -1.89 20.31
N PRO A 200 -25.21 -2.65 20.67
CA PRO A 200 -25.10 -4.12 20.82
C PRO A 200 -24.79 -4.85 19.51
N ASP A 201 -24.99 -4.19 18.38
CA ASP A 201 -24.68 -4.68 17.03
C ASP A 201 -23.24 -4.36 16.59
N THR A 202 -22.50 -3.56 17.35
CA THR A 202 -21.12 -3.17 17.02
C THR A 202 -20.17 -4.36 17.15
N ALA A 203 -19.60 -4.80 16.03
CA ALA A 203 -18.56 -5.82 15.99
C ALA A 203 -17.17 -5.22 16.24
N GLY A 204 -16.94 -4.01 15.74
CA GLY A 204 -15.66 -3.31 15.96
C GLY A 204 -15.57 -1.97 15.24
N LEU A 205 -14.40 -1.34 15.39
CA LEU A 205 -13.98 -0.12 14.70
C LEU A 205 -12.74 -0.42 13.88
N MET A 206 -12.70 -0.01 12.61
CA MET A 206 -11.47 0.06 11.82
C MET A 206 -10.93 1.48 11.86
N LEU A 207 -9.68 1.65 12.29
CA LEU A 207 -9.06 2.95 12.44
C LEU A 207 -7.61 2.94 11.96
N THR A 208 -7.23 3.97 11.24
CA THR A 208 -5.84 4.29 10.89
C THR A 208 -5.31 5.35 11.86
N ASN A 209 -4.17 5.13 12.49
CA ASN A 209 -3.55 6.14 13.36
C ASN A 209 -2.01 6.14 13.18
N PRO A 210 -1.42 7.24 12.66
CA PRO A 210 -2.06 8.50 12.24
C PRO A 210 -3.09 8.29 11.14
N ASN A 211 -4.11 9.15 11.11
CA ASN A 211 -5.18 9.06 10.13
C ASN A 211 -4.73 9.52 8.73
N THR A 212 -5.58 9.36 7.73
CA THR A 212 -5.26 9.67 6.33
C THR A 212 -5.14 11.16 5.99
N VAL A 213 -5.45 12.06 6.93
CA VAL A 213 -5.16 13.49 6.78
C VAL A 213 -3.82 13.89 7.44
N GLY A 214 -3.05 12.90 7.91
CA GLY A 214 -1.74 13.10 8.51
C GLY A 214 -1.76 13.54 9.97
N LEU A 215 -2.83 13.26 10.72
CA LEU A 215 -2.99 13.66 12.12
C LEU A 215 -3.02 12.45 13.04
N PHE A 216 -2.43 12.59 14.23
CA PHE A 216 -2.49 11.56 15.27
C PHE A 216 -3.77 11.72 16.08
N GLU A 217 -4.55 10.65 16.24
CA GLU A 217 -5.76 10.62 17.09
C GLU A 217 -5.37 10.80 18.57
N ARG A 218 -5.47 12.03 19.05
CA ARG A 218 -5.06 12.40 20.42
C ARG A 218 -5.84 11.66 21.49
N ASP A 219 -7.11 11.38 21.21
CA ASP A 219 -8.04 10.73 22.14
C ASP A 219 -8.13 9.21 21.91
N ILE A 220 -7.08 8.60 21.33
CA ILE A 220 -7.10 7.19 20.93
C ILE A 220 -7.48 6.24 22.08
N LEU A 221 -7.04 6.51 23.30
CA LEU A 221 -7.38 5.67 24.46
C LEU A 221 -8.87 5.75 24.80
N GLU A 222 -9.50 6.92 24.64
CA GLU A 222 -10.94 7.06 24.83
C GLU A 222 -11.73 6.43 23.68
N ILE A 223 -11.26 6.58 22.44
CA ILE A 223 -11.86 5.91 21.25
C ILE A 223 -11.91 4.40 21.47
N THR A 224 -10.77 3.78 21.81
CA THR A 224 -10.70 2.33 22.02
C THR A 224 -11.56 1.88 23.19
N LYS A 225 -11.59 2.64 24.28
CA LYS A 225 -12.42 2.40 25.46
C LYS A 225 -13.93 2.40 25.11
N ILE A 226 -14.41 3.41 24.38
CA ILE A 226 -15.82 3.50 23.94
C ILE A 226 -16.23 2.23 23.17
N VAL A 227 -15.39 1.76 22.23
CA VAL A 227 -15.67 0.58 21.42
C VAL A 227 -15.67 -0.69 22.27
N HIS A 228 -14.68 -0.83 23.17
CA HIS A 228 -14.60 -1.98 24.09
C HIS A 228 -15.77 -2.03 25.08
N GLU A 229 -16.18 -0.90 25.64
CA GLU A 229 -17.35 -0.83 26.54
C GLU A 229 -18.64 -1.25 25.81
N ALA A 230 -18.76 -0.95 24.52
CA ALA A 230 -19.83 -1.47 23.67
C ALA A 230 -19.69 -2.96 23.34
N GLY A 231 -18.55 -3.60 23.69
CA GLY A 231 -18.22 -5.01 23.42
C GLY A 231 -17.72 -5.26 21.99
N GLY A 232 -17.36 -4.23 21.24
CA GLY A 232 -16.68 -4.32 19.95
C GLY A 232 -15.17 -4.52 20.12
N LEU A 233 -14.48 -4.80 19.02
CA LEU A 233 -13.01 -4.89 18.94
C LEU A 233 -12.45 -3.74 18.10
N VAL A 234 -11.18 -3.39 18.33
CA VAL A 234 -10.54 -2.27 17.62
C VAL A 234 -9.47 -2.79 16.69
N TYR A 235 -9.63 -2.50 15.41
CA TYR A 235 -8.73 -2.88 14.33
C TYR A 235 -7.85 -1.69 13.93
N TYR A 236 -6.55 -1.90 13.89
CA TYR A 236 -5.55 -0.95 13.42
C TYR A 236 -5.21 -1.17 11.95
N ASP A 237 -5.49 -0.18 11.12
CA ASP A 237 -4.93 -0.13 9.77
C ASP A 237 -3.48 0.37 9.85
N GLY A 238 -2.54 -0.53 9.63
CA GLY A 238 -1.11 -0.28 9.76
C GLY A 238 -0.46 0.33 8.52
N ALA A 239 -1.24 0.84 7.57
CA ALA A 239 -0.70 1.51 6.39
C ALA A 239 0.22 2.69 6.75
N ASN A 240 -0.12 3.40 7.83
CA ASN A 240 0.58 4.60 8.32
C ASN A 240 1.56 4.34 9.48
N LEU A 241 1.93 3.08 9.74
CA LEU A 241 2.84 2.73 10.83
C LEU A 241 4.21 3.42 10.71
N ASN A 242 4.61 3.84 9.51
CA ASN A 242 5.88 4.53 9.26
C ASN A 242 6.07 5.78 10.14
N ALA A 243 4.98 6.45 10.50
CA ALA A 243 5.02 7.66 11.33
C ALA A 243 5.31 7.39 12.81
N ILE A 244 5.04 6.18 13.31
CA ILE A 244 5.08 5.88 14.75
C ILE A 244 5.94 4.65 15.08
N MET A 245 6.52 3.98 14.10
CA MET A 245 7.34 2.79 14.26
C MET A 245 8.48 3.02 15.26
N GLY A 246 8.50 2.25 16.34
CA GLY A 246 9.50 2.39 17.42
C GLY A 246 9.27 3.56 18.38
N VAL A 247 8.25 4.39 18.18
CA VAL A 247 7.86 5.52 19.04
C VAL A 247 6.62 5.18 19.85
N ALA A 248 5.57 4.68 19.19
CA ALA A 248 4.34 4.25 19.83
C ALA A 248 3.87 2.92 19.22
N ARG A 249 3.19 2.10 20.03
CA ARG A 249 2.75 0.77 19.62
C ARG A 249 1.21 0.67 19.60
N PRO A 250 0.60 0.25 18.48
CA PRO A 250 -0.86 0.09 18.40
C PRO A 250 -1.45 -0.75 19.54
N GLY A 251 -0.80 -1.85 19.89
CA GLY A 251 -1.26 -2.72 20.97
C GLY A 251 -1.32 -2.06 22.37
N ASP A 252 -0.51 -1.02 22.61
CA ASP A 252 -0.54 -0.25 23.86
C ASP A 252 -1.62 0.86 23.83
N MET A 253 -2.11 1.21 22.65
CA MET A 253 -3.22 2.15 22.45
C MET A 253 -4.60 1.50 22.57
N GLY A 254 -4.67 0.18 22.78
CA GLY A 254 -5.91 -0.57 22.89
C GLY A 254 -6.40 -1.22 21.59
N PHE A 255 -5.58 -1.29 20.55
CA PHE A 255 -5.91 -2.06 19.36
C PHE A 255 -5.77 -3.56 19.61
N ASP A 256 -6.74 -4.35 19.15
CA ASP A 256 -6.85 -5.79 19.34
C ASP A 256 -6.25 -6.60 18.18
N VAL A 257 -6.35 -6.07 16.99
CA VAL A 257 -5.83 -6.65 15.76
C VAL A 257 -5.28 -5.56 14.85
N CYS A 258 -4.23 -5.86 14.11
CA CYS A 258 -3.65 -4.94 13.12
C CYS A 258 -3.25 -5.67 11.86
N HIS A 259 -3.24 -4.96 10.72
CA HIS A 259 -2.44 -5.38 9.58
C HIS A 259 -1.26 -4.42 9.37
N LEU A 260 -0.26 -4.89 8.66
CA LEU A 260 0.92 -4.13 8.28
C LEU A 260 1.16 -4.24 6.78
N ASN A 261 1.82 -3.24 6.21
CA ASN A 261 2.25 -3.25 4.81
C ASN A 261 3.77 -3.31 4.75
N LEU A 262 4.35 -4.50 4.47
CA LEU A 262 5.81 -4.60 4.36
C LEU A 262 6.36 -3.73 3.22
N HIS A 263 5.57 -3.55 2.17
CA HIS A 263 5.88 -2.72 1.00
C HIS A 263 5.70 -1.20 1.21
N LYS A 264 5.37 -0.78 2.43
CA LYS A 264 5.32 0.63 2.86
C LYS A 264 6.38 0.87 3.94
N THR A 265 6.02 0.65 5.19
CA THR A 265 6.87 0.90 6.37
C THR A 265 8.22 0.18 6.34
N PHE A 266 8.28 -1.03 5.78
CA PHE A 266 9.46 -1.90 5.87
C PHE A 266 10.29 -1.95 4.60
N ALA A 267 10.18 -0.94 3.74
CA ALA A 267 11.03 -0.67 2.58
C ALA A 267 11.20 -1.89 1.63
N THR A 268 10.09 -2.52 1.26
CA THR A 268 10.08 -3.56 0.24
C THR A 268 9.36 -3.09 -1.02
N PRO A 269 9.63 -3.68 -2.21
CA PRO A 269 9.02 -3.24 -3.44
C PRO A 269 7.48 -3.35 -3.44
N HIS A 270 6.80 -2.38 -4.05
CA HIS A 270 5.36 -2.46 -4.36
C HIS A 270 5.08 -3.41 -5.53
N GLY A 271 6.02 -3.53 -6.46
CA GLY A 271 6.01 -4.50 -7.55
C GLY A 271 4.97 -4.27 -8.63
N GLY A 272 4.45 -3.06 -8.79
CA GLY A 272 3.49 -2.74 -9.87
C GLY A 272 2.18 -3.54 -9.79
N GLY A 273 1.68 -3.77 -8.58
CA GLY A 273 0.47 -4.59 -8.34
C GLY A 273 0.77 -6.06 -8.01
N GLY A 274 2.01 -6.39 -7.73
CA GLY A 274 2.50 -7.75 -7.47
C GLY A 274 2.89 -8.02 -6.02
N PRO A 275 4.17 -8.10 -5.70
CA PRO A 275 4.71 -8.77 -4.51
C PRO A 275 4.60 -7.92 -3.24
N GLY A 276 3.42 -7.51 -2.84
CA GLY A 276 3.19 -6.93 -1.52
C GLY A 276 3.23 -7.98 -0.41
N SER A 277 3.01 -7.57 0.83
CA SER A 277 2.75 -8.44 1.97
C SER A 277 1.97 -7.67 3.04
N GLY A 278 1.02 -8.35 3.66
CA GLY A 278 0.11 -7.76 4.65
C GLY A 278 0.05 -8.57 5.94
N PRO A 279 1.15 -8.69 6.72
CA PRO A 279 1.13 -9.38 8.00
C PRO A 279 0.00 -8.90 8.89
N VAL A 280 -0.60 -9.83 9.65
CA VAL A 280 -1.65 -9.52 10.62
C VAL A 280 -1.17 -9.89 12.01
N GLY A 281 -1.22 -8.91 12.92
CA GLY A 281 -0.95 -9.09 14.34
C GLY A 281 -2.23 -9.04 15.16
N CYS A 282 -2.26 -9.76 16.29
CA CYS A 282 -3.40 -9.71 17.21
C CYS A 282 -2.98 -9.92 18.67
N LYS A 283 -3.89 -9.57 19.58
CA LYS A 283 -3.78 -9.89 21.00
C LYS A 283 -4.03 -11.37 21.26
N ASP A 284 -3.48 -11.90 22.37
CA ASP A 284 -3.53 -13.34 22.70
C ASP A 284 -4.93 -13.94 22.68
N PHE A 285 -5.96 -13.20 23.08
CA PHE A 285 -7.33 -13.73 23.07
C PHE A 285 -7.89 -13.98 21.65
N LEU A 286 -7.27 -13.41 20.61
CA LEU A 286 -7.57 -13.66 19.20
C LEU A 286 -6.67 -14.76 18.59
N ALA A 287 -5.60 -15.15 19.26
CA ALA A 287 -4.68 -16.17 18.79
C ALA A 287 -5.35 -17.51 18.41
N PRO A 288 -6.40 -18.00 19.15
CA PRO A 288 -7.12 -19.21 18.76
C PRO A 288 -7.73 -19.18 17.36
N PHE A 289 -7.98 -18.00 16.80
CA PHE A 289 -8.61 -17.82 15.48
C PHE A 289 -7.60 -17.61 14.35
N MET A 290 -6.31 -17.47 14.67
CA MET A 290 -5.26 -17.18 13.68
C MET A 290 -5.27 -18.20 12.52
N PRO A 291 -4.98 -17.73 11.29
CA PRO A 291 -4.96 -18.59 10.12
C PRO A 291 -3.86 -19.64 10.22
N GLY A 292 -4.14 -20.83 9.70
CA GLY A 292 -3.20 -21.95 9.64
C GLY A 292 -3.28 -22.70 8.33
N SER A 293 -2.27 -23.50 8.07
CA SER A 293 -2.25 -24.44 6.95
C SER A 293 -1.36 -25.63 7.29
N ALA A 294 -1.44 -26.70 6.49
CA ALA A 294 -0.57 -27.86 6.64
C ALA A 294 0.93 -27.52 6.52
N LEU A 295 1.27 -26.42 5.85
CA LEU A 295 2.66 -25.95 5.67
C LEU A 295 3.10 -24.99 6.76
N CYS A 296 2.24 -24.03 7.13
CA CYS A 296 2.56 -22.96 8.08
C CYS A 296 2.20 -23.33 9.55
N GLY A 297 1.84 -24.56 9.81
CA GLY A 297 1.26 -24.99 11.08
C GLY A 297 -0.27 -24.93 11.07
N ASN A 298 -0.89 -25.60 12.04
CA ASN A 298 -2.34 -25.82 12.04
C ASN A 298 -3.18 -24.58 12.45
N GLY A 299 -2.56 -23.43 12.66
CA GLY A 299 -3.25 -22.23 13.16
C GLY A 299 -3.69 -22.40 14.62
N GLY A 300 -4.60 -21.52 15.06
CA GLY A 300 -5.23 -21.61 16.36
C GLY A 300 -6.29 -22.72 16.44
N GLU A 301 -6.76 -23.04 17.64
CA GLU A 301 -7.77 -24.09 17.89
C GLU A 301 -9.07 -23.88 17.11
N HIS A 302 -9.46 -22.61 16.93
CA HIS A 302 -10.66 -22.18 16.21
C HIS A 302 -10.30 -21.41 14.92
N SER A 303 -9.20 -21.82 14.27
CA SER A 303 -8.63 -21.13 13.12
C SER A 303 -9.67 -20.80 12.05
N ILE A 304 -9.55 -19.59 11.47
CA ILE A 304 -10.31 -19.18 10.30
C ILE A 304 -9.92 -19.95 9.02
N GLY A 305 -8.95 -20.87 9.11
CA GLY A 305 -8.45 -21.64 7.98
C GLY A 305 -7.28 -20.97 7.27
N GLN A 306 -6.95 -21.48 6.10
CA GLN A 306 -5.87 -20.97 5.27
C GLN A 306 -6.35 -19.76 4.46
N VAL A 307 -5.66 -18.61 4.58
CA VAL A 307 -6.01 -17.40 3.85
C VAL A 307 -5.17 -17.22 2.57
N ARG A 308 -4.02 -17.90 2.47
CA ARG A 308 -3.15 -17.90 1.30
C ARG A 308 -2.39 -19.22 1.16
N ALA A 309 -2.10 -19.61 -0.09
CA ALA A 309 -1.21 -20.73 -0.36
C ALA A 309 0.24 -20.45 0.09
N PHE A 310 0.96 -21.50 0.47
CA PHE A 310 2.37 -21.50 0.86
C PHE A 310 2.68 -20.62 2.10
N HIS A 311 3.92 -20.10 2.18
CA HIS A 311 4.48 -19.36 3.31
C HIS A 311 4.53 -17.86 3.02
N ALA A 312 3.41 -17.23 2.70
CA ALA A 312 3.34 -15.80 2.36
C ALA A 312 4.16 -15.43 1.10
N ASN A 313 4.50 -14.17 0.94
CA ASN A 313 5.44 -13.68 -0.06
C ASN A 313 6.85 -13.71 0.54
N PHE A 314 7.44 -14.90 0.62
CA PHE A 314 8.63 -15.18 1.42
C PHE A 314 9.80 -14.22 1.15
N LEU A 315 10.15 -13.94 -0.11
CA LEU A 315 11.26 -13.04 -0.43
C LEU A 315 10.97 -11.57 -0.07
N VAL A 316 9.71 -11.16 0.02
CA VAL A 316 9.33 -9.84 0.58
C VAL A 316 9.58 -9.82 2.09
N VAL A 317 9.26 -10.91 2.77
CA VAL A 317 9.56 -11.08 4.21
C VAL A 317 11.06 -10.99 4.48
N ILE A 318 11.90 -11.63 3.63
CA ILE A 318 13.36 -11.55 3.76
C ILE A 318 13.87 -10.11 3.58
N ARG A 319 13.34 -9.35 2.62
CA ARG A 319 13.71 -7.92 2.43
C ARG A 319 13.35 -7.08 3.65
N ALA A 320 12.15 -7.26 4.19
CA ALA A 320 11.71 -6.57 5.40
C ALA A 320 12.57 -6.93 6.62
N LEU A 321 12.92 -8.20 6.78
CA LEU A 321 13.83 -8.64 7.84
C LEU A 321 15.22 -8.00 7.69
N ALA A 322 15.78 -7.96 6.48
CA ALA A 322 17.07 -7.33 6.21
C ALA A 322 17.03 -5.82 6.54
N TYR A 323 15.95 -5.13 6.19
CA TYR A 323 15.73 -3.73 6.56
C TYR A 323 15.71 -3.53 8.09
N LEU A 324 14.93 -4.32 8.81
CA LEU A 324 14.84 -4.26 10.27
C LEU A 324 16.18 -4.56 10.95
N MET A 325 16.89 -5.61 10.49
CA MET A 325 18.20 -5.95 11.03
C MET A 325 19.24 -4.85 10.76
N ARG A 326 19.16 -4.17 9.60
CA ARG A 326 20.06 -3.05 9.26
C ARG A 326 19.79 -1.82 10.13
N LEU A 327 18.55 -1.52 10.45
CA LEU A 327 18.20 -0.44 11.38
C LEU A 327 18.62 -0.78 12.82
N GLY A 328 18.39 -2.01 13.25
CA GLY A 328 18.53 -2.40 14.64
C GLY A 328 17.56 -1.63 15.55
N ASN A 329 17.59 -1.89 16.84
CA ASN A 329 16.62 -1.32 17.78
C ASN A 329 16.64 0.22 17.85
N ALA A 330 17.81 0.82 17.72
CA ALA A 330 17.96 2.28 17.90
C ALA A 330 17.36 3.08 16.73
N ARG A 331 17.56 2.60 15.47
CA ARG A 331 17.21 3.38 14.28
C ARG A 331 15.79 3.19 13.79
N VAL A 332 15.05 2.25 14.36
CA VAL A 332 13.62 2.05 14.01
C VAL A 332 12.82 3.33 14.34
N ALA A 333 13.05 3.91 15.52
CA ALA A 333 12.41 5.18 15.91
C ALA A 333 12.95 6.37 15.10
N GLU A 334 14.25 6.40 14.77
CA GLU A 334 14.84 7.45 13.94
C GLU A 334 14.21 7.53 12.57
N ALA A 335 13.87 6.39 11.95
CA ALA A 335 13.18 6.34 10.66
C ALA A 335 11.79 7.02 10.73
N ALA A 336 11.01 6.70 11.77
CA ALA A 336 9.70 7.33 11.97
C ALA A 336 9.82 8.83 12.25
N GLN A 337 10.76 9.25 13.10
CA GLN A 337 11.03 10.65 13.40
C GLN A 337 11.48 11.43 12.16
N GLY A 338 12.33 10.83 11.32
CA GLY A 338 12.77 11.40 10.05
C GLY A 338 11.61 11.60 9.07
N ALA A 339 10.69 10.63 8.98
CA ALA A 339 9.51 10.75 8.13
C ALA A 339 8.60 11.93 8.57
N VAL A 340 8.37 12.05 9.88
CA VAL A 340 7.59 13.16 10.45
C VAL A 340 8.29 14.51 10.26
N LEU A 341 9.62 14.54 10.45
CA LEU A 341 10.41 15.76 10.24
C LEU A 341 10.35 16.22 8.78
N ASN A 342 10.57 15.34 7.83
CA ASN A 342 10.53 15.65 6.40
C ASN A 342 9.15 16.14 5.94
N ALA A 343 8.08 15.51 6.44
CA ALA A 343 6.71 15.94 6.14
C ALA A 343 6.43 17.37 6.65
N ASN A 344 6.79 17.67 7.89
CA ASN A 344 6.61 19.01 8.45
C ASN A 344 7.51 20.06 7.78
N TYR A 345 8.73 19.68 7.40
CA TYR A 345 9.64 20.56 6.68
C TYR A 345 9.06 20.95 5.32
N LEU A 346 8.66 19.97 4.51
CA LEU A 346 8.07 20.24 3.20
C LEU A 346 6.75 21.02 3.33
N LYS A 347 5.86 20.61 4.25
CA LYS A 347 4.61 21.33 4.52
C LYS A 347 4.87 22.82 4.79
N ARG A 348 5.80 23.13 5.70
CA ARG A 348 6.15 24.50 6.05
C ARG A 348 6.66 25.30 4.86
N LYS A 349 7.54 24.72 4.04
CA LYS A 349 8.04 25.35 2.79
C LYS A 349 6.92 25.67 1.81
N LEU A 350 5.95 24.75 1.67
CA LEU A 350 4.81 24.96 0.76
C LEU A 350 3.83 26.01 1.30
N GLU A 351 3.60 26.05 2.62
CA GLU A 351 2.82 27.13 3.25
C GLU A 351 3.49 28.50 3.04
N GLU A 352 4.81 28.60 3.19
CA GLU A 352 5.58 29.82 2.91
C GLU A 352 5.53 30.22 1.44
N ALA A 353 5.44 29.27 0.52
CA ALA A 353 5.24 29.52 -0.91
C ALA A 353 3.81 29.98 -1.26
N GLY A 354 2.85 29.87 -0.32
CA GLY A 354 1.48 30.33 -0.50
C GLY A 354 0.45 29.22 -0.72
N TYR A 355 0.81 27.96 -0.55
CA TYR A 355 -0.15 26.85 -0.52
C TYR A 355 -0.91 26.83 0.82
N THR A 356 -2.11 26.28 0.81
CA THR A 356 -2.97 26.14 2.00
C THR A 356 -3.00 24.69 2.44
N ALA A 357 -2.52 24.39 3.67
CA ALA A 357 -2.73 23.11 4.28
C ALA A 357 -4.19 22.94 4.72
N ALA A 358 -4.77 21.76 4.49
CA ALA A 358 -6.15 21.47 4.87
C ALA A 358 -6.35 21.51 6.40
N PHE A 359 -5.32 21.10 7.15
CA PHE A 359 -5.31 21.15 8.62
C PHE A 359 -4.09 21.94 9.11
N PRO A 360 -4.29 22.93 10.00
CA PRO A 360 -3.19 23.76 10.50
C PRO A 360 -2.30 23.00 11.51
N GLY A 361 -1.14 23.56 11.80
CA GLY A 361 -0.20 23.03 12.79
C GLY A 361 0.68 21.89 12.25
N LEU A 362 1.20 21.06 13.18
CA LEU A 362 2.09 19.96 12.82
C LEU A 362 1.30 18.77 12.25
N CYS A 363 1.92 18.08 11.32
CA CYS A 363 1.43 16.79 10.78
C CYS A 363 2.33 15.65 11.27
N MET A 364 1.89 14.42 11.01
CA MET A 364 2.73 13.24 11.15
C MET A 364 3.56 13.05 9.87
N HIS A 365 3.63 11.87 9.28
CA HIS A 365 4.48 11.55 8.12
C HIS A 365 3.96 12.05 6.77
N GLU A 366 2.72 12.49 6.72
CA GLU A 366 2.03 12.99 5.53
C GLU A 366 1.17 14.20 5.86
N PHE A 367 0.80 14.97 4.84
CA PHE A 367 -0.09 16.13 4.98
C PHE A 367 -0.89 16.35 3.69
N VAL A 368 -2.01 17.07 3.82
CA VAL A 368 -2.90 17.38 2.72
C VAL A 368 -2.95 18.88 2.48
N LEU A 369 -2.73 19.30 1.23
CA LEU A 369 -3.02 20.66 0.77
C LEU A 369 -4.41 20.70 0.13
N THR A 370 -5.11 21.82 0.28
CA THR A 370 -6.31 22.11 -0.49
C THR A 370 -6.02 23.15 -1.55
N LEU A 371 -6.42 22.88 -2.78
CA LEU A 371 -6.33 23.84 -3.91
C LEU A 371 -7.68 24.46 -4.25
N GLU A 372 -8.69 24.30 -3.37
CA GLU A 372 -10.04 24.83 -3.64
C GLU A 372 -10.02 26.34 -3.89
N GLY A 373 -9.23 27.09 -3.10
CA GLY A 373 -9.05 28.54 -3.28
C GLY A 373 -8.39 28.87 -4.61
N LEU A 374 -7.30 28.18 -4.96
CA LEU A 374 -6.60 28.37 -6.23
C LEU A 374 -7.52 28.10 -7.42
N LYS A 375 -8.28 27.00 -7.38
CA LYS A 375 -9.23 26.66 -8.43
C LYS A 375 -10.33 27.70 -8.60
N LYS A 376 -10.85 28.27 -7.49
CA LYS A 376 -11.84 29.35 -7.55
C LYS A 376 -11.26 30.63 -8.17
N GLU A 377 -10.00 30.94 -7.88
CA GLU A 377 -9.30 32.15 -8.37
C GLU A 377 -8.88 32.04 -9.84
N THR A 378 -8.31 30.90 -10.24
CA THR A 378 -7.58 30.74 -11.52
C THR A 378 -8.18 29.69 -12.46
N GLY A 379 -9.08 28.84 -11.99
CA GLY A 379 -9.57 27.68 -12.73
C GLY A 379 -8.64 26.45 -12.66
N VAL A 380 -7.41 26.60 -12.18
CA VAL A 380 -6.41 25.52 -12.11
C VAL A 380 -6.78 24.53 -11.01
N SER A 381 -6.98 23.27 -11.38
CA SER A 381 -7.35 22.19 -10.48
C SER A 381 -6.13 21.46 -9.90
N ALA A 382 -6.37 20.58 -8.90
CA ALA A 382 -5.34 19.68 -8.37
C ALA A 382 -4.74 18.78 -9.46
N LEU A 383 -5.56 18.34 -10.45
CA LEU A 383 -5.08 17.58 -11.60
C LEU A 383 -4.11 18.38 -12.47
N ASP A 384 -4.38 19.66 -12.69
CA ASP A 384 -3.51 20.50 -13.52
C ASP A 384 -2.15 20.70 -12.86
N VAL A 385 -2.14 20.97 -11.55
CA VAL A 385 -0.89 21.05 -10.76
C VAL A 385 -0.13 19.72 -10.82
N ALA A 386 -0.80 18.61 -10.62
CA ALA A 386 -0.19 17.28 -10.68
C ALA A 386 0.40 16.97 -12.06
N LYS A 387 -0.27 17.37 -13.14
CA LYS A 387 0.24 17.22 -14.52
C LYS A 387 1.45 18.10 -14.78
N ALA A 388 1.47 19.34 -14.26
CA ALA A 388 2.63 20.21 -14.36
C ALA A 388 3.87 19.64 -13.62
N MET A 389 3.68 19.02 -12.45
CA MET A 389 4.79 18.39 -11.71
C MET A 389 5.52 17.33 -12.54
N LEU A 390 4.82 16.61 -13.42
CA LEU A 390 5.44 15.62 -14.32
C LEU A 390 6.47 16.26 -15.27
N ASP A 391 6.21 17.47 -15.75
CA ASP A 391 7.13 18.19 -16.63
C ASP A 391 8.43 18.60 -15.92
N ASP A 392 8.33 18.79 -14.61
CA ASP A 392 9.46 19.14 -13.73
C ASP A 392 10.14 17.90 -13.09
N GLY A 393 9.81 16.68 -13.56
CA GLY A 393 10.46 15.43 -13.13
C GLY A 393 10.09 14.98 -11.71
N ILE A 394 8.94 15.41 -11.19
CA ILE A 394 8.41 15.00 -9.89
C ILE A 394 7.17 14.13 -10.11
N HIS A 395 7.13 12.98 -9.44
CA HIS A 395 5.90 12.18 -9.42
C HIS A 395 4.80 12.93 -8.67
N PRO A 396 3.58 13.02 -9.22
CA PRO A 396 2.50 13.71 -8.52
C PRO A 396 2.17 13.06 -7.18
N PRO A 397 1.74 13.85 -6.19
CA PRO A 397 1.17 13.32 -4.95
C PRO A 397 -0.21 12.70 -5.22
N THR A 398 -0.81 12.09 -4.20
CA THR A 398 -2.19 11.58 -4.30
C THR A 398 -3.16 12.74 -4.45
N MET A 399 -4.03 12.65 -5.46
CA MET A 399 -5.02 13.70 -5.78
C MET A 399 -6.41 13.28 -5.34
N TYR A 400 -7.27 14.28 -5.02
CA TYR A 400 -8.69 14.10 -4.69
C TYR A 400 -8.96 13.10 -3.56
N PHE A 401 -7.99 12.91 -2.70
CA PHE A 401 -8.07 12.04 -1.54
C PHE A 401 -7.31 12.70 -0.36
N PRO A 402 -7.80 12.59 0.89
CA PRO A 402 -9.08 11.99 1.30
C PRO A 402 -10.30 12.82 0.86
N LEU A 403 -11.47 12.18 0.72
CA LEU A 403 -12.68 12.78 0.15
C LEU A 403 -13.23 13.97 0.95
N ILE A 404 -12.84 14.10 2.22
CA ILE A 404 -13.24 15.22 3.09
C ILE A 404 -12.50 16.53 2.77
N VAL A 405 -11.49 16.51 1.87
CA VAL A 405 -10.75 17.69 1.45
C VAL A 405 -10.97 17.94 -0.05
N HIS A 406 -11.53 19.11 -0.39
CA HIS A 406 -11.75 19.49 -1.78
C HIS A 406 -10.44 19.88 -2.47
N GLU A 407 -10.27 19.48 -3.75
CA GLU A 407 -9.07 19.71 -4.56
C GLU A 407 -7.79 19.33 -3.80
N ALA A 408 -7.82 18.15 -3.18
CA ALA A 408 -6.75 17.66 -2.33
C ALA A 408 -5.50 17.26 -3.13
N LEU A 409 -4.33 17.62 -2.58
CA LEU A 409 -3.03 17.04 -2.89
C LEU A 409 -2.42 16.51 -1.60
N MET A 410 -2.19 15.20 -1.51
CA MET A 410 -1.64 14.55 -0.32
C MET A 410 -0.19 14.14 -0.56
N PHE A 411 0.71 14.63 0.28
CA PHE A 411 2.15 14.43 0.20
C PHE A 411 2.67 13.55 1.34
N GLU A 412 3.46 12.55 1.01
CA GLU A 412 4.26 11.75 1.94
C GLU A 412 5.71 11.71 1.46
N PRO A 413 6.61 12.58 1.96
CA PRO A 413 7.99 12.65 1.47
C PRO A 413 8.85 11.45 1.84
N THR A 414 8.55 10.76 2.93
CA THR A 414 9.33 9.71 3.59
C THR A 414 10.64 10.20 4.24
N GLU A 415 11.23 9.37 5.09
CA GLU A 415 12.52 9.65 5.72
C GLU A 415 13.71 9.45 4.78
N THR A 416 13.48 8.88 3.60
CA THR A 416 14.59 8.56 2.66
C THR A 416 14.99 9.73 1.78
N GLU A 417 14.21 10.81 1.79
CA GLU A 417 14.52 12.01 1.03
C GLU A 417 15.47 12.96 1.77
N ALA A 418 16.41 13.51 1.02
CA ALA A 418 17.34 14.51 1.53
C ALA A 418 16.69 15.91 1.59
N PRO A 419 17.15 16.81 2.47
CA PRO A 419 16.65 18.19 2.53
C PRO A 419 16.72 18.91 1.18
N GLU A 420 17.77 18.68 0.40
CA GLU A 420 17.96 19.30 -0.93
C GLU A 420 16.88 18.86 -1.92
N THR A 421 16.44 17.60 -1.86
CA THR A 421 15.32 17.07 -2.68
C THR A 421 14.02 17.77 -2.30
N LEU A 422 13.76 17.96 -1.01
CA LEU A 422 12.57 18.64 -0.51
C LEU A 422 12.58 20.13 -0.85
N ASP A 423 13.74 20.79 -0.80
CA ASP A 423 13.90 22.20 -1.20
C ASP A 423 13.64 22.37 -2.70
N GLN A 424 14.17 21.46 -3.53
CA GLN A 424 13.90 21.47 -4.97
C GLN A 424 12.40 21.25 -5.27
N ALA A 425 11.77 20.30 -4.60
CA ALA A 425 10.34 20.06 -4.77
C ALA A 425 9.49 21.28 -4.35
N ALA A 426 9.86 21.93 -3.25
CA ALA A 426 9.19 23.15 -2.81
C ALA A 426 9.36 24.30 -3.83
N ALA A 427 10.55 24.45 -4.42
CA ALA A 427 10.80 25.46 -5.44
C ALA A 427 9.99 25.21 -6.73
N VAL A 428 9.90 23.96 -7.19
CA VAL A 428 9.05 23.56 -8.32
C VAL A 428 7.58 23.88 -8.05
N LEU A 429 7.07 23.50 -6.88
CA LEU A 429 5.67 23.77 -6.51
C LEU A 429 5.41 25.29 -6.38
N ALA A 430 6.35 26.07 -5.86
CA ALA A 430 6.24 27.53 -5.83
C ALA A 430 6.16 28.13 -7.24
N ASP A 431 6.94 27.63 -8.20
CA ASP A 431 6.86 28.06 -9.60
C ASP A 431 5.51 27.64 -10.24
N ILE A 432 5.05 26.45 -9.99
CA ILE A 432 3.72 25.98 -10.46
C ILE A 432 2.62 26.90 -9.93
N LEU A 433 2.66 27.28 -8.65
CA LEU A 433 1.67 28.18 -8.04
C LEU A 433 1.73 29.57 -8.68
N ARG A 434 2.93 30.08 -8.96
CA ARG A 434 3.12 31.36 -9.70
C ARG A 434 2.52 31.26 -11.09
N ARG A 435 2.85 30.23 -11.87
CA ARG A 435 2.30 30.00 -13.22
C ARG A 435 0.78 29.85 -13.19
N ALA A 436 0.22 29.18 -12.18
CA ALA A 436 -1.23 29.06 -12.03
C ALA A 436 -1.96 30.41 -11.95
N LYS A 437 -1.30 31.44 -11.39
CA LYS A 437 -1.84 32.81 -11.26
C LYS A 437 -1.54 33.69 -12.46
N GLU A 438 -0.37 33.54 -13.09
CA GLU A 438 0.09 34.41 -14.18
C GLU A 438 -0.32 33.88 -15.57
N ASP A 439 -0.30 32.55 -15.77
CA ASP A 439 -0.58 31.85 -17.03
C ASP A 439 -1.25 30.48 -16.79
N PRO A 440 -2.55 30.46 -16.38
CA PRO A 440 -3.28 29.22 -16.13
C PRO A 440 -3.30 28.25 -17.31
N GLU A 441 -3.31 28.76 -18.53
CA GLU A 441 -3.38 27.95 -19.75
C GLU A 441 -2.17 27.01 -19.90
N SER A 442 -0.98 27.46 -19.45
CA SER A 442 0.21 26.60 -19.46
C SER A 442 0.05 25.34 -18.60
N LEU A 443 -0.73 25.42 -17.50
CA LEU A 443 -1.00 24.29 -16.65
C LEU A 443 -2.14 23.41 -17.21
N HIS A 444 -3.14 24.00 -17.84
CA HIS A 444 -4.19 23.25 -18.52
C HIS A 444 -3.63 22.43 -19.70
N ALA A 445 -2.58 22.90 -20.34
CA ALA A 445 -1.91 22.21 -21.43
C ALA A 445 -0.91 21.11 -20.95
N ALA A 446 -0.46 21.14 -19.69
CA ALA A 446 0.47 20.15 -19.15
C ALA A 446 -0.16 18.74 -19.09
N PRO A 447 0.64 17.63 -19.19
CA PRO A 447 2.09 17.60 -19.28
C PRO A 447 2.60 17.69 -20.72
N HIS A 448 3.80 18.28 -20.91
CA HIS A 448 4.44 18.44 -22.21
C HIS A 448 5.60 17.45 -22.44
N SER A 449 6.30 17.04 -21.36
CA SER A 449 7.50 16.22 -21.43
C SER A 449 7.24 14.71 -21.41
N THR A 450 6.04 14.29 -21.06
CA THR A 450 5.69 12.87 -20.92
C THR A 450 5.29 12.23 -22.26
N VAL A 451 5.47 10.91 -22.36
CA VAL A 451 5.12 10.12 -23.57
C VAL A 451 3.60 10.11 -23.85
N VAL A 452 2.81 10.23 -22.79
CA VAL A 452 1.33 10.26 -22.83
C VAL A 452 0.89 11.57 -22.18
N GLY A 453 0.11 12.37 -22.88
CA GLY A 453 -0.50 13.59 -22.36
C GLY A 453 -1.72 13.31 -21.48
N ARG A 454 -2.82 14.02 -21.74
CA ARG A 454 -4.11 13.83 -21.04
C ARG A 454 -4.95 12.83 -21.82
N PRO A 455 -5.09 11.56 -21.34
CA PRO A 455 -5.97 10.59 -21.99
C PRO A 455 -7.45 10.95 -21.74
N ASP A 456 -8.31 10.50 -22.66
CA ASP A 456 -9.76 10.47 -22.41
C ASP A 456 -10.07 9.34 -21.40
N GLU A 457 -10.09 9.70 -20.12
CA GLU A 457 -10.32 8.75 -19.01
C GLU A 457 -11.71 8.12 -19.08
N THR A 458 -12.71 8.87 -19.57
CA THR A 458 -14.08 8.38 -19.72
C THR A 458 -14.16 7.32 -20.81
N ALA A 459 -13.55 7.55 -21.97
CA ALA A 459 -13.49 6.57 -23.04
C ALA A 459 -12.68 5.34 -22.63
N ALA A 460 -11.53 5.53 -21.96
CA ALA A 460 -10.70 4.45 -21.45
C ALA A 460 -11.42 3.56 -20.43
N ALA A 461 -12.24 4.14 -19.56
CA ALA A 461 -13.01 3.40 -18.57
C ALA A 461 -14.22 2.66 -19.19
N ARG A 462 -14.94 3.31 -20.13
CA ARG A 462 -16.16 2.76 -20.73
C ARG A 462 -15.90 1.79 -21.89
N HIS A 463 -14.82 2.00 -22.61
CA HIS A 463 -14.47 1.26 -23.83
C HIS A 463 -13.01 0.77 -23.82
N PRO A 464 -12.61 -0.02 -22.80
CA PRO A 464 -11.21 -0.43 -22.64
C PRO A 464 -10.78 -1.35 -23.78
N VAL A 465 -9.67 -1.03 -24.46
CA VAL A 465 -9.01 -1.90 -25.42
C VAL A 465 -7.90 -2.66 -24.71
N VAL A 466 -8.20 -3.89 -24.27
CA VAL A 466 -7.33 -4.68 -23.37
C VAL A 466 -6.52 -5.77 -24.07
N ARG A 467 -6.64 -5.88 -25.40
CA ARG A 467 -5.90 -6.87 -26.20
C ARG A 467 -5.52 -6.32 -27.56
N TYR A 468 -4.41 -6.84 -28.08
CA TYR A 468 -3.97 -6.56 -29.43
C TYR A 468 -4.92 -7.18 -30.46
N SER A 469 -5.30 -6.43 -31.50
CA SER A 469 -6.03 -6.90 -32.65
C SER A 469 -5.06 -6.97 -33.86
N PHE A 470 -4.87 -8.15 -34.36
CA PHE A 470 -4.06 -8.30 -35.59
C PHE A 470 -4.77 -7.64 -36.78
N PRO A 471 -4.05 -6.92 -37.64
CA PRO A 471 -4.61 -6.47 -38.90
C PRO A 471 -5.22 -7.66 -39.66
N GLU A 472 -6.40 -7.46 -40.22
CA GLU A 472 -6.99 -8.45 -41.14
C GLU A 472 -6.09 -8.51 -42.36
N GLY A 473 -5.49 -9.68 -42.62
CA GLY A 473 -4.63 -9.95 -43.76
C GLY A 473 -5.43 -10.27 -45.01
#